data_eb745efbb80ad64a2c5a0491e2d723aa
#
_entry.id   eb745efbb80ad64a2c5a0491e2d723aa
#
_cell.length_a   1.000
_cell.length_b   1.000
_cell.length_c   1.000
_cell.angle_alpha   90.00
_cell.angle_beta   90.00
_cell.angle_gamma   90.00
#
_symmetry.space_group_name_H-M   'P 1'
#
loop_
_entity.id
_entity.type
_entity.pdbx_description
1 polymer ?
#
loop_
_entity_poly.entity_id
_entity_poly.type
_entity_poly.pdbx_seq_one_letter_code
_entity_poly.pdbx_strand_id
1 'polypeptide(L)'
;YVDTNVMAGRAGDYNPATERFSNVIYMPCTAENNFCPELPKETPDIIYLCFPNNPTGEAITKEQLQVWVDYANKTGAVIIYDAAYKAYITEKDIPVSIYQCEGAKTCAIELCSFSKTAGFTGLRLAYTVIPKELKCGDVQLHALWARRHGTKYNGAPYIIQRAGEAVYSKDGKAQIAEQIAYYHKNASYIFNGLKEAGYTVAGGVNSPYVWLKTPDQMNSWEFFDYLLEKANVVGTPGSGFGPSGEGYFRLTAFGTYENT
;
A
#
# COMPACT_ATOMS: atom_id res chain seq x y z
N TYR A 1 5.18 7.12 -3.80
CA TYR A 1 5.24 8.25 -2.85
C TYR A 1 6.40 9.20 -3.16
N VAL A 2 7.53 8.71 -3.69
CA VAL A 2 8.69 9.55 -4.04
C VAL A 2 8.26 10.67 -5.00
N ASP A 3 7.55 10.34 -6.07
CA ASP A 3 7.12 11.30 -7.10
C ASP A 3 6.27 12.45 -6.54
N THR A 4 5.44 12.17 -5.53
CA THR A 4 4.65 13.24 -4.88
C THR A 4 5.52 14.25 -4.15
N ASN A 5 6.65 13.81 -3.60
CA ASN A 5 7.63 14.68 -2.96
C ASN A 5 8.51 15.41 -3.99
N VAL A 6 8.82 14.77 -5.12
CA VAL A 6 9.47 15.42 -6.28
C VAL A 6 8.60 16.57 -6.79
N MET A 7 7.32 16.32 -7.06
CA MET A 7 6.36 17.34 -7.50
C MET A 7 6.16 18.46 -6.47
N ALA A 8 6.33 18.17 -5.18
CA ALA A 8 6.27 19.17 -4.11
C ALA A 8 7.59 19.92 -3.90
N GLY A 9 8.66 19.59 -4.65
CA GLY A 9 9.99 20.19 -4.50
C GLY A 9 10.67 19.84 -3.17
N ARG A 10 10.39 18.63 -2.62
CA ARG A 10 10.89 18.20 -1.30
C ARG A 10 11.83 17.01 -1.36
N ALA A 11 12.05 16.42 -2.54
CA ALA A 11 12.87 15.23 -2.69
C ALA A 11 14.39 15.50 -2.66
N GLY A 12 14.83 16.74 -2.85
CA GLY A 12 16.25 17.08 -3.01
C GLY A 12 16.79 16.70 -4.39
N ASP A 13 18.10 16.55 -4.51
CA ASP A 13 18.79 16.25 -5.75
C ASP A 13 18.73 14.75 -6.08
N TYR A 14 18.52 14.42 -7.36
CA TYR A 14 18.54 13.04 -7.84
C TYR A 14 19.97 12.59 -8.17
N ASN A 15 20.37 11.44 -7.64
CA ASN A 15 21.64 10.79 -7.95
C ASN A 15 21.43 9.61 -8.93
N PRO A 16 21.84 9.73 -10.20
CA PRO A 16 21.62 8.69 -11.21
C PRO A 16 22.39 7.38 -10.92
N ALA A 17 23.50 7.44 -10.18
CA ALA A 17 24.30 6.26 -9.88
C ALA A 17 23.64 5.35 -8.82
N THR A 18 22.80 5.91 -7.97
CA THR A 18 22.10 5.17 -6.91
C THR A 18 20.58 5.13 -7.13
N GLU A 19 20.08 5.83 -8.13
CA GLU A 19 18.66 6.03 -8.42
C GLU A 19 17.86 6.58 -7.22
N ARG A 20 18.48 7.44 -6.41
CA ARG A 20 17.91 7.97 -5.16
C ARG A 20 17.95 9.48 -5.12
N PHE A 21 16.97 10.04 -4.40
CA PHE A 21 16.90 11.46 -4.06
C PHE A 21 17.53 11.72 -2.69
N SER A 22 18.25 12.85 -2.55
CA SER A 22 19.07 13.19 -1.37
C SER A 22 18.25 13.43 -0.09
N ASN A 23 16.99 13.90 -0.21
CA ASN A 23 16.10 14.16 0.92
C ASN A 23 15.07 13.05 1.16
N VAL A 24 15.28 11.85 0.57
CA VAL A 24 14.41 10.69 0.76
C VAL A 24 15.16 9.60 1.49
N ILE A 25 14.65 9.20 2.64
CA ILE A 25 15.13 8.05 3.40
C ILE A 25 14.41 6.81 2.87
N TYR A 26 15.15 5.93 2.20
CA TYR A 26 14.60 4.69 1.65
C TYR A 26 14.70 3.58 2.68
N MET A 27 13.56 2.98 3.00
CA MET A 27 13.46 1.88 3.95
C MET A 27 13.22 0.57 3.18
N PRO A 28 14.23 -0.30 3.04
CA PRO A 28 14.07 -1.53 2.29
C PRO A 28 13.03 -2.45 2.93
N CYS A 29 12.12 -2.99 2.10
CA CYS A 29 11.23 -4.09 2.48
C CYS A 29 11.68 -5.30 1.66
N THR A 30 12.50 -6.15 2.26
CA THR A 30 13.13 -7.30 1.62
C THR A 30 12.80 -8.61 2.34
N ALA A 31 13.14 -9.74 1.74
CA ALA A 31 12.89 -11.04 2.36
C ALA A 31 13.64 -11.21 3.70
N GLU A 32 14.82 -10.60 3.84
CA GLU A 32 15.65 -10.66 5.04
C GLU A 32 15.00 -10.01 6.27
N ASN A 33 14.15 -8.99 6.06
CA ASN A 33 13.39 -8.33 7.11
C ASN A 33 11.88 -8.68 7.08
N ASN A 34 11.53 -9.78 6.40
CA ASN A 34 10.14 -10.21 6.21
C ASN A 34 9.25 -9.07 5.64
N PHE A 35 9.80 -8.27 4.74
CA PHE A 35 9.16 -7.11 4.11
C PHE A 35 8.61 -6.07 5.10
N CYS A 36 9.05 -6.11 6.35
CA CYS A 36 8.73 -5.15 7.39
C CYS A 36 9.94 -4.21 7.59
N PRO A 37 9.84 -2.92 7.26
CA PRO A 37 10.97 -2.01 7.34
C PRO A 37 11.35 -1.72 8.79
N GLU A 38 12.65 -1.54 9.02
CA GLU A 38 13.20 -1.09 10.31
C GLU A 38 13.05 0.43 10.45
N LEU A 39 13.10 0.92 11.69
CA LEU A 39 13.09 2.35 11.95
C LEU A 39 14.33 3.02 11.34
N PRO A 40 14.20 4.20 10.71
CA PRO A 40 15.33 4.89 10.11
C PRO A 40 16.29 5.42 11.18
N LYS A 41 17.55 5.59 10.79
CA LYS A 41 18.58 6.20 11.65
C LYS A 41 18.44 7.71 11.71
N GLU A 42 18.07 8.32 10.57
CA GLU A 42 17.77 9.75 10.47
C GLU A 42 16.32 10.01 10.89
N THR A 43 16.05 11.20 11.41
CA THR A 43 14.68 11.62 11.77
C THR A 43 13.97 12.21 10.57
N PRO A 44 12.92 11.57 10.01
CA PRO A 44 12.12 12.15 8.94
C PRO A 44 11.06 13.10 9.49
N ASP A 45 10.60 14.06 8.66
CA ASP A 45 9.41 14.85 8.94
C ASP A 45 8.13 14.07 8.60
N ILE A 46 8.17 13.26 7.52
CA ILE A 46 7.03 12.50 7.02
C ILE A 46 7.46 11.05 6.79
N ILE A 47 6.63 10.12 7.24
CA ILE A 47 6.79 8.67 7.06
C ILE A 47 5.64 8.16 6.20
N TYR A 48 5.94 7.48 5.09
CA TYR A 48 4.92 6.78 4.30
C TYR A 48 4.95 5.30 4.63
N LEU A 49 3.83 4.77 5.08
CA LEU A 49 3.62 3.33 5.28
C LEU A 49 2.42 2.87 4.46
N CYS A 50 2.56 1.74 3.78
CA CYS A 50 1.48 1.12 3.01
C CYS A 50 1.33 -0.34 3.45
N PHE A 51 0.26 -0.64 4.19
CA PHE A 51 -0.05 -2.01 4.63
C PHE A 51 -1.56 -2.27 4.62
N PRO A 52 -2.00 -3.39 4.03
CA PRO A 52 -1.19 -4.36 3.26
C PRO A 52 -0.44 -3.70 2.11
N ASN A 53 0.76 -4.18 1.82
CA ASN A 53 1.72 -3.50 0.95
C ASN A 53 1.46 -3.76 -0.54
N ASN A 54 1.61 -2.75 -1.35
CA ASN A 54 1.84 -2.85 -2.78
C ASN A 54 3.30 -2.42 -3.04
N PRO A 55 4.20 -3.32 -3.53
CA PRO A 55 3.91 -4.54 -4.31
C PRO A 55 3.97 -5.88 -3.56
N THR A 56 4.53 -5.94 -2.35
CA THR A 56 4.91 -7.22 -1.71
C THR A 56 3.72 -8.08 -1.27
N GLY A 57 2.55 -7.45 -1.08
CA GLY A 57 1.36 -8.12 -0.55
C GLY A 57 1.41 -8.40 0.95
N GLU A 58 2.51 -8.06 1.60
CA GLU A 58 2.70 -8.29 3.04
C GLU A 58 1.95 -7.27 3.90
N ALA A 59 1.65 -7.68 5.11
CA ALA A 59 1.02 -6.88 6.14
C ALA A 59 1.88 -6.90 7.41
N ILE A 60 1.65 -5.95 8.32
CA ILE A 60 2.35 -5.90 9.61
C ILE A 60 1.36 -6.04 10.76
N THR A 61 1.83 -6.63 11.86
CA THR A 61 1.00 -6.79 13.06
C THR A 61 0.74 -5.46 13.74
N LYS A 62 -0.23 -5.46 14.65
CA LYS A 62 -0.52 -4.27 15.46
C LYS A 62 0.70 -3.84 16.29
N GLU A 63 1.44 -4.79 16.83
CA GLU A 63 2.65 -4.53 17.63
C GLU A 63 3.74 -3.86 16.77
N GLN A 64 3.95 -4.36 15.55
CA GLN A 64 4.91 -3.76 14.61
C GLN A 64 4.48 -2.34 14.21
N LEU A 65 3.19 -2.12 13.94
CA LEU A 65 2.68 -0.79 13.61
C LEU A 65 2.76 0.17 14.82
N GLN A 66 2.57 -0.33 16.05
CA GLN A 66 2.70 0.47 17.27
C GLN A 66 4.11 1.06 17.41
N VAL A 67 5.16 0.31 17.06
CA VAL A 67 6.54 0.80 17.07
C VAL A 67 6.71 2.06 16.21
N TRP A 68 6.05 2.10 15.04
CA TRP A 68 6.07 3.28 14.16
C TRP A 68 5.30 4.45 14.73
N VAL A 69 4.16 4.20 15.37
CA VAL A 69 3.36 5.24 16.04
C VAL A 69 4.12 5.85 17.20
N ASP A 70 4.77 5.02 18.02
CA ASP A 70 5.58 5.47 19.15
C ASP A 70 6.80 6.29 18.67
N TYR A 71 7.45 5.82 17.61
CA TYR A 71 8.57 6.54 16.98
C TYR A 71 8.13 7.91 16.45
N ALA A 72 7.02 7.98 15.72
CA ALA A 72 6.49 9.22 15.17
C ALA A 72 6.12 10.22 16.27
N ASN A 73 5.45 9.78 17.34
CA ASN A 73 5.14 10.63 18.49
C ASN A 73 6.40 11.14 19.19
N LYS A 74 7.43 10.29 19.32
CA LYS A 74 8.70 10.65 19.95
C LYS A 74 9.50 11.67 19.13
N THR A 75 9.48 11.55 17.81
CA THR A 75 10.28 12.39 16.91
C THR A 75 9.56 13.61 16.39
N GLY A 76 8.22 13.66 16.50
CA GLY A 76 7.38 14.69 15.91
C GLY A 76 7.10 14.47 14.42
N ALA A 77 7.45 13.32 13.86
CA ALA A 77 7.14 12.96 12.49
C ALA A 77 5.64 12.71 12.27
N VAL A 78 5.17 12.91 11.04
CA VAL A 78 3.80 12.59 10.64
C VAL A 78 3.77 11.34 9.77
N ILE A 79 3.01 10.32 10.17
CA ILE A 79 2.79 9.13 9.37
C ILE A 79 1.66 9.39 8.37
N ILE A 80 1.90 9.13 7.09
CA ILE A 80 0.88 8.97 6.06
C ILE A 80 0.70 7.47 5.83
N TYR A 81 -0.38 6.93 6.38
CA TYR A 81 -0.70 5.50 6.32
C TYR A 81 -1.64 5.22 5.17
N ASP A 82 -1.14 4.52 4.14
CA ASP A 82 -1.95 4.09 2.99
C ASP A 82 -2.63 2.75 3.29
N ALA A 83 -3.93 2.81 3.58
CA ALA A 83 -4.79 1.69 3.89
C ALA A 83 -5.66 1.24 2.69
N ALA A 84 -5.17 1.44 1.45
CA ALA A 84 -5.96 1.15 0.25
C ALA A 84 -6.39 -0.32 0.14
N TYR A 85 -5.65 -1.24 0.75
CA TYR A 85 -5.92 -2.69 0.70
C TYR A 85 -6.53 -3.26 1.98
N LYS A 86 -6.94 -2.42 2.93
CA LYS A 86 -7.46 -2.86 4.23
C LYS A 86 -8.64 -3.83 4.18
N ALA A 87 -9.42 -3.80 3.09
CA ALA A 87 -10.54 -4.72 2.89
C ALA A 87 -10.13 -6.18 2.66
N TYR A 88 -8.86 -6.41 2.33
CA TYR A 88 -8.28 -7.74 2.10
C TYR A 88 -7.70 -8.37 3.37
N ILE A 89 -7.67 -7.68 4.49
CA ILE A 89 -7.14 -8.20 5.75
C ILE A 89 -8.10 -9.26 6.29
N THR A 90 -7.58 -10.47 6.53
CA THR A 90 -8.31 -11.62 7.05
C THR A 90 -7.82 -12.06 8.42
N GLU A 91 -6.57 -11.76 8.76
CA GLU A 91 -5.94 -12.16 10.02
C GLU A 91 -6.26 -11.15 11.13
N LYS A 92 -6.51 -11.66 12.34
CA LYS A 92 -7.03 -10.85 13.46
C LYS A 92 -6.01 -9.93 14.11
N ASP A 93 -4.74 -10.26 14.02
CA ASP A 93 -3.61 -9.50 14.56
C ASP A 93 -3.13 -8.39 13.61
N ILE A 94 -3.64 -8.37 12.38
CA ILE A 94 -3.36 -7.31 11.41
C ILE A 94 -4.38 -6.17 11.55
N PRO A 95 -3.93 -4.94 11.84
CA PRO A 95 -4.85 -3.81 12.04
C PRO A 95 -5.45 -3.34 10.72
N VAL A 96 -6.76 -3.13 10.69
CA VAL A 96 -7.47 -2.56 9.52
C VAL A 96 -7.38 -1.03 9.46
N SER A 97 -6.83 -0.40 10.48
CA SER A 97 -6.62 1.03 10.58
C SER A 97 -5.47 1.33 11.53
N ILE A 98 -4.65 2.32 11.20
CA ILE A 98 -3.59 2.79 12.10
C ILE A 98 -4.15 3.30 13.44
N TYR A 99 -5.40 3.75 13.47
CA TYR A 99 -6.05 4.23 14.70
C TYR A 99 -6.43 3.13 15.69
N GLN A 100 -6.14 1.87 15.39
CA GLN A 100 -6.15 0.78 16.37
C GLN A 100 -4.89 0.77 17.25
N CYS A 101 -3.86 1.54 16.87
CA CYS A 101 -2.66 1.77 17.68
C CYS A 101 -2.87 2.96 18.64
N GLU A 102 -2.35 2.84 19.83
CA GLU A 102 -2.42 3.89 20.84
C GLU A 102 -1.56 5.10 20.40
N GLY A 103 -2.09 6.32 20.57
CA GLY A 103 -1.39 7.55 20.18
C GLY A 103 -1.40 7.85 18.68
N ALA A 104 -1.98 7.02 17.81
CA ALA A 104 -1.97 7.27 16.37
C ALA A 104 -2.71 8.56 15.95
N LYS A 105 -3.71 9.00 16.70
CA LYS A 105 -4.44 10.23 16.40
C LYS A 105 -3.61 11.51 16.50
N THR A 106 -2.48 11.47 17.19
CA THR A 106 -1.59 12.62 17.36
C THR A 106 -0.47 12.67 16.34
N CYS A 107 -0.25 11.60 15.55
CA CYS A 107 0.86 11.52 14.61
C CYS A 107 0.51 10.95 13.23
N ALA A 108 -0.73 10.53 12.96
CA ALA A 108 -1.03 9.82 11.71
C ALA A 108 -2.20 10.41 10.93
N ILE A 109 -2.07 10.33 9.58
CA ILE A 109 -3.10 10.56 8.57
C ILE A 109 -3.36 9.22 7.89
N GLU A 110 -4.62 8.78 7.77
CA GLU A 110 -4.97 7.55 7.07
C GLU A 110 -5.61 7.86 5.71
N LEU A 111 -5.11 7.21 4.66
CA LEU A 111 -5.65 7.27 3.30
C LEU A 111 -6.41 5.99 3.01
N CYS A 112 -7.68 6.13 2.61
CA CYS A 112 -8.57 5.00 2.31
C CYS A 112 -9.13 5.13 0.90
N SER A 113 -9.17 4.02 0.17
CA SER A 113 -9.62 4.01 -1.22
C SER A 113 -10.76 3.01 -1.45
N PHE A 114 -11.78 3.43 -2.19
CA PHE A 114 -12.82 2.53 -2.68
C PHE A 114 -12.38 1.73 -3.92
N SER A 115 -11.27 2.13 -4.56
CA SER A 115 -10.76 1.48 -5.78
C SER A 115 -10.59 -0.02 -5.62
N LYS A 116 -10.02 -0.45 -4.48
CA LYS A 116 -9.72 -1.86 -4.20
C LYS A 116 -10.79 -2.51 -3.31
N THR A 117 -11.41 -1.72 -2.43
CA THR A 117 -12.46 -2.20 -1.55
C THR A 117 -13.73 -2.59 -2.31
N ALA A 118 -14.13 -1.78 -3.30
CA ALA A 118 -15.45 -1.91 -3.96
C ALA A 118 -15.37 -1.86 -5.50
N GLY A 119 -14.19 -2.04 -6.08
CA GLY A 119 -14.00 -1.98 -7.52
C GLY A 119 -14.17 -0.58 -8.14
N PHE A 120 -14.06 0.50 -7.35
CA PHE A 120 -14.28 1.88 -7.79
C PHE A 120 -13.08 2.51 -8.51
N THR A 121 -12.19 1.73 -9.09
CA THR A 121 -11.00 2.25 -9.77
C THR A 121 -11.34 3.30 -10.83
N GLY A 122 -12.37 3.07 -11.64
CA GLY A 122 -12.87 4.01 -12.65
C GLY A 122 -13.74 5.14 -12.08
N LEU A 123 -14.32 4.99 -10.89
CA LEU A 123 -15.21 5.97 -10.26
C LEU A 123 -14.47 7.04 -9.45
N ARG A 124 -13.18 6.83 -9.15
CA ARG A 124 -12.27 7.78 -8.52
C ARG A 124 -12.74 8.28 -7.14
N LEU A 125 -13.03 7.37 -6.21
CA LEU A 125 -13.46 7.71 -4.85
C LEU A 125 -12.46 7.23 -3.81
N ALA A 126 -12.09 8.14 -2.92
CA ALA A 126 -11.23 7.89 -1.76
C ALA A 126 -11.63 8.85 -0.63
N TYR A 127 -11.17 8.57 0.59
CA TYR A 127 -11.27 9.51 1.70
C TYR A 127 -9.99 9.53 2.52
N THR A 128 -9.77 10.66 3.18
CA THR A 128 -8.62 10.89 4.06
C THR A 128 -9.12 11.16 5.47
N VAL A 129 -8.57 10.47 6.44
CA VAL A 129 -8.86 10.72 7.86
C VAL A 129 -7.70 11.51 8.46
N ILE A 130 -8.00 12.72 8.95
CA ILE A 130 -7.05 13.58 9.65
C ILE A 130 -7.66 13.94 11.00
N PRO A 131 -7.17 13.37 12.11
CA PRO A 131 -7.68 13.67 13.43
C PRO A 131 -7.46 15.14 13.81
N LYS A 132 -8.38 15.69 14.62
CA LYS A 132 -8.25 17.06 15.12
C LYS A 132 -7.12 17.20 16.14
N GLU A 133 -6.72 16.10 16.75
CA GLU A 133 -5.60 15.98 17.66
C GLU A 133 -4.25 16.13 16.98
N LEU A 134 -4.17 15.86 15.66
CA LEU A 134 -2.92 15.94 14.89
C LEU A 134 -2.54 17.40 14.65
N LYS A 135 -1.40 17.79 15.19
CA LYS A 135 -0.85 19.16 15.11
C LYS A 135 0.60 19.14 14.65
N CYS A 136 1.02 20.24 14.00
CA CYS A 136 2.41 20.57 13.78
C CYS A 136 2.67 21.92 14.47
N GLY A 137 3.38 21.90 15.60
CA GLY A 137 3.39 23.02 16.55
C GLY A 137 1.97 23.33 17.03
N ASP A 138 1.55 24.59 16.93
CA ASP A 138 0.21 25.03 17.32
C ASP A 138 -0.84 24.88 16.21
N VAL A 139 -0.46 24.38 15.03
CA VAL A 139 -1.33 24.33 13.85
C VAL A 139 -2.01 22.97 13.72
N GLN A 140 -3.34 22.94 13.69
CA GLN A 140 -4.12 21.74 13.40
C GLN A 140 -4.05 21.38 11.91
N LEU A 141 -3.55 20.19 11.59
CA LEU A 141 -3.46 19.73 10.19
C LEU A 141 -4.84 19.49 9.59
N HIS A 142 -5.83 19.08 10.39
CA HIS A 142 -7.22 18.94 9.94
C HIS A 142 -7.78 20.23 9.35
N ALA A 143 -7.58 21.37 10.02
CA ALA A 143 -8.08 22.66 9.56
C ALA A 143 -7.40 23.11 8.25
N LEU A 144 -6.08 22.89 8.14
CA LEU A 144 -5.34 23.17 6.91
C LEU A 144 -5.80 22.30 5.74
N TRP A 145 -5.98 21.01 5.99
CA TRP A 145 -6.49 20.07 4.99
C TRP A 145 -7.90 20.44 4.53
N ALA A 146 -8.82 20.71 5.45
CA ALA A 146 -10.20 21.07 5.13
C ALA A 146 -10.24 22.33 4.22
N ARG A 147 -9.45 23.34 4.53
CA ARG A 147 -9.32 24.55 3.69
C ARG A 147 -8.74 24.23 2.31
N ARG A 148 -7.61 23.50 2.26
CA ARG A 148 -6.95 23.14 1.00
C ARG A 148 -7.86 22.29 0.12
N HIS A 149 -8.48 21.27 0.68
CA HIS A 149 -9.37 20.36 -0.04
C HIS A 149 -10.59 21.11 -0.59
N GLY A 150 -11.27 21.89 0.25
CA GLY A 150 -12.43 22.68 -0.16
C GLY A 150 -12.12 23.77 -1.19
N THR A 151 -10.88 24.27 -1.23
CA THR A 151 -10.47 25.30 -2.18
C THR A 151 -10.03 24.70 -3.52
N LYS A 152 -9.33 23.58 -3.50
CA LYS A 152 -8.73 22.99 -4.71
C LYS A 152 -9.61 22.00 -5.44
N TYR A 153 -10.46 21.26 -4.73
CA TYR A 153 -11.14 20.09 -5.29
C TYR A 153 -12.65 20.08 -5.04
N ASN A 154 -13.12 20.55 -3.89
CA ASN A 154 -14.52 20.52 -3.42
C ASN A 154 -15.10 19.11 -3.17
N GLY A 155 -14.41 18.06 -3.52
CA GLY A 155 -14.83 16.67 -3.34
C GLY A 155 -15.20 15.94 -4.63
N ALA A 156 -15.47 14.64 -4.52
CA ALA A 156 -15.90 13.80 -5.62
C ALA A 156 -17.34 14.20 -6.07
N PRO A 157 -17.76 13.87 -7.32
CA PRO A 157 -19.13 14.09 -7.77
C PRO A 157 -20.14 13.47 -6.82
N TYR A 158 -21.26 14.17 -6.57
CA TYR A 158 -22.27 13.76 -5.58
C TYR A 158 -22.79 12.33 -5.81
N ILE A 159 -23.06 11.96 -7.07
CA ILE A 159 -23.53 10.61 -7.41
C ILE A 159 -22.52 9.52 -7.02
N ILE A 160 -21.22 9.80 -7.13
CA ILE A 160 -20.16 8.88 -6.72
C ILE A 160 -20.05 8.80 -5.19
N GLN A 161 -20.28 9.91 -4.49
CA GLN A 161 -20.36 9.90 -3.02
C GLN A 161 -21.53 9.05 -2.54
N ARG A 162 -22.70 9.12 -3.19
CA ARG A 162 -23.87 8.28 -2.90
C ARG A 162 -23.59 6.80 -3.17
N ALA A 163 -22.87 6.49 -4.25
CA ALA A 163 -22.41 5.12 -4.51
C ALA A 163 -21.45 4.62 -3.40
N GLY A 164 -20.55 5.48 -2.93
CA GLY A 164 -19.67 5.17 -1.79
C GLY A 164 -20.44 4.93 -0.48
N GLU A 165 -21.52 5.68 -0.23
CA GLU A 165 -22.39 5.43 0.91
C GLU A 165 -23.07 4.07 0.84
N ALA A 166 -23.54 3.66 -0.35
CA ALA A 166 -24.16 2.37 -0.58
C ALA A 166 -23.25 1.18 -0.26
N VAL A 167 -21.92 1.35 -0.38
CA VAL A 167 -20.91 0.35 0.01
C VAL A 167 -21.07 -0.09 1.48
N TYR A 168 -21.50 0.82 2.36
CA TYR A 168 -21.67 0.55 3.79
C TYR A 168 -23.05 0.03 4.18
N SER A 169 -24.00 -0.08 3.23
CA SER A 169 -25.29 -0.73 3.45
C SER A 169 -25.10 -2.23 3.75
N LYS A 170 -26.15 -2.89 4.24
CA LYS A 170 -26.12 -4.34 4.47
C LYS A 170 -25.80 -5.12 3.18
N ASP A 171 -26.47 -4.75 2.09
CA ASP A 171 -26.29 -5.42 0.79
C ASP A 171 -24.94 -5.09 0.17
N GLY A 172 -24.49 -3.83 0.25
CA GLY A 172 -23.17 -3.41 -0.20
C GLY A 172 -22.04 -4.16 0.50
N LYS A 173 -22.10 -4.31 1.81
CA LYS A 173 -21.12 -5.09 2.58
C LYS A 173 -21.11 -6.57 2.19
N ALA A 174 -22.29 -7.17 1.93
CA ALA A 174 -22.38 -8.55 1.50
C ALA A 174 -21.75 -8.77 0.11
N GLN A 175 -22.06 -7.89 -0.85
CA GLN A 175 -21.47 -7.94 -2.20
C GLN A 175 -19.96 -7.73 -2.17
N ILE A 176 -19.45 -6.82 -1.33
CA ILE A 176 -18.02 -6.60 -1.17
C ILE A 176 -17.34 -7.81 -0.56
N ALA A 177 -17.92 -8.43 0.46
CA ALA A 177 -17.37 -9.64 1.07
C ALA A 177 -17.24 -10.78 0.04
N GLU A 178 -18.24 -10.95 -0.82
CA GLU A 178 -18.23 -11.93 -1.92
C GLU A 178 -17.12 -11.61 -2.93
N GLN A 179 -17.01 -10.36 -3.37
CA GLN A 179 -15.97 -9.91 -4.29
C GLN A 179 -14.56 -10.11 -3.71
N ILE A 180 -14.34 -9.74 -2.45
CA ILE A 180 -13.06 -9.93 -1.77
C ILE A 180 -12.72 -11.42 -1.65
N ALA A 181 -13.69 -12.26 -1.26
CA ALA A 181 -13.50 -13.70 -1.20
C ALA A 181 -13.12 -14.31 -2.56
N TYR A 182 -13.69 -13.79 -3.65
CA TYR A 182 -13.32 -14.20 -5.01
C TYR A 182 -11.84 -13.89 -5.32
N TYR A 183 -11.39 -12.67 -5.03
CA TYR A 183 -9.99 -12.31 -5.25
C TYR A 183 -9.02 -13.02 -4.30
N HIS A 184 -9.43 -13.31 -3.07
CA HIS A 184 -8.64 -14.16 -2.17
C HIS A 184 -8.47 -15.58 -2.70
N LYS A 185 -9.52 -16.14 -3.30
CA LYS A 185 -9.42 -17.47 -3.96
C LYS A 185 -8.38 -17.45 -5.07
N ASN A 186 -8.39 -16.42 -5.93
CA ASN A 186 -7.40 -16.25 -6.99
C ASN A 186 -5.99 -16.09 -6.43
N ALA A 187 -5.81 -15.21 -5.42
CA ALA A 187 -4.51 -15.00 -4.80
C ALA A 187 -3.94 -16.28 -4.18
N SER A 188 -4.78 -17.05 -3.47
CA SER A 188 -4.40 -18.32 -2.88
C SER A 188 -4.03 -19.35 -3.95
N TYR A 189 -4.74 -19.38 -5.08
CA TYR A 189 -4.43 -20.28 -6.19
C TYR A 189 -3.06 -19.97 -6.79
N ILE A 190 -2.79 -18.70 -7.09
CA ILE A 190 -1.48 -18.25 -7.60
C ILE A 190 -0.37 -18.58 -6.59
N PHE A 191 -0.55 -18.20 -5.33
CA PHE A 191 0.44 -18.42 -4.28
C PHE A 191 0.79 -19.89 -4.08
N ASN A 192 -0.23 -20.74 -3.93
CA ASN A 192 -0.03 -22.16 -3.68
C ASN A 192 0.56 -22.87 -4.90
N GLY A 193 0.08 -22.58 -6.11
CA GLY A 193 0.60 -23.18 -7.33
C GLY A 193 2.07 -22.86 -7.56
N LEU A 194 2.48 -21.60 -7.34
CA LEU A 194 3.89 -21.21 -7.45
C LEU A 194 4.75 -21.86 -6.35
N LYS A 195 4.24 -21.92 -5.12
CA LYS A 195 4.95 -22.55 -4.00
C LYS A 195 5.14 -24.06 -4.23
N GLU A 196 4.10 -24.75 -4.72
CA GLU A 196 4.16 -26.19 -5.08
C GLU A 196 5.14 -26.43 -6.24
N ALA A 197 5.26 -25.50 -7.17
CA ALA A 197 6.24 -25.53 -8.25
C ALA A 197 7.69 -25.18 -7.79
N GLY A 198 7.89 -24.88 -6.49
CA GLY A 198 9.21 -24.63 -5.91
C GLY A 198 9.67 -23.18 -5.96
N TYR A 199 8.81 -22.23 -6.34
CA TYR A 199 9.15 -20.80 -6.34
C TYR A 199 9.08 -20.19 -4.94
N THR A 200 9.88 -19.15 -4.72
CA THR A 200 9.81 -18.32 -3.51
C THR A 200 8.80 -17.21 -3.74
N VAL A 201 7.77 -17.20 -2.93
CA VAL A 201 6.65 -16.22 -3.01
C VAL A 201 6.32 -15.64 -1.66
N ALA A 202 5.83 -14.40 -1.66
CA ALA A 202 5.32 -13.67 -0.49
C ALA A 202 3.96 -13.03 -0.82
N GLY A 203 3.23 -12.55 0.18
CA GLY A 203 1.92 -11.91 0.00
C GLY A 203 0.78 -12.90 -0.24
N GLY A 204 -0.30 -12.47 -0.89
CA GLY A 204 -1.43 -13.31 -1.28
C GLY A 204 -2.41 -13.69 -0.15
N VAL A 205 -2.13 -13.34 1.11
CA VAL A 205 -2.97 -13.65 2.28
C VAL A 205 -3.86 -12.47 2.67
N ASN A 206 -3.26 -11.32 2.98
CA ASN A 206 -3.97 -10.09 3.34
C ASN A 206 -4.02 -9.07 2.19
N SER A 207 -3.78 -9.52 0.96
CA SER A 207 -3.60 -8.66 -0.21
C SER A 207 -3.94 -9.43 -1.50
N PRO A 208 -4.37 -8.72 -2.55
CA PRO A 208 -4.53 -9.32 -3.88
C PRO A 208 -3.22 -9.49 -4.64
N TYR A 209 -2.07 -9.19 -4.03
CA TYR A 209 -0.75 -9.27 -4.67
C TYR A 209 0.05 -10.48 -4.20
N VAL A 210 0.71 -11.13 -5.16
CA VAL A 210 1.71 -12.17 -4.92
C VAL A 210 3.04 -11.65 -5.43
N TRP A 211 4.04 -11.66 -4.57
CA TRP A 211 5.39 -11.18 -4.82
C TRP A 211 6.29 -12.39 -5.06
N LEU A 212 6.67 -12.58 -6.31
CA LEU A 212 7.43 -13.73 -6.77
C LEU A 212 8.90 -13.34 -6.90
N LYS A 213 9.81 -14.10 -6.29
CA LYS A 213 11.24 -14.00 -6.58
C LYS A 213 11.50 -14.61 -7.95
N THR A 214 12.18 -13.87 -8.84
CA THR A 214 12.48 -14.34 -10.19
C THR A 214 13.37 -15.59 -10.15
N PRO A 215 13.11 -16.59 -10.99
CA PRO A 215 13.95 -17.80 -11.04
C PRO A 215 15.30 -17.52 -11.71
N ASP A 216 16.24 -18.46 -11.52
CA ASP A 216 17.51 -18.53 -12.25
C ASP A 216 18.33 -17.22 -12.25
N GLN A 217 18.17 -16.39 -11.22
CA GLN A 217 18.80 -15.07 -11.08
C GLN A 217 18.48 -14.09 -12.22
N MET A 218 17.39 -14.33 -12.96
CA MET A 218 16.91 -13.37 -13.94
C MET A 218 16.62 -12.03 -13.28
N ASN A 219 16.96 -10.93 -13.94
CA ASN A 219 16.48 -9.63 -13.52
C ASN A 219 14.97 -9.49 -13.79
N SER A 220 14.34 -8.46 -13.22
CA SER A 220 12.89 -8.28 -13.29
C SER A 220 12.35 -8.14 -14.70
N TRP A 221 13.10 -7.50 -15.62
CA TRP A 221 12.70 -7.30 -17.00
C TRP A 221 12.96 -8.53 -17.86
N GLU A 222 14.06 -9.25 -17.66
CA GLU A 222 14.31 -10.54 -18.33
C GLU A 222 13.18 -11.54 -18.03
N PHE A 223 12.73 -11.56 -16.77
CA PHE A 223 11.61 -12.43 -16.40
C PHE A 223 10.28 -11.96 -16.98
N PHE A 224 10.06 -10.65 -17.13
CA PHE A 224 8.90 -10.11 -17.84
C PHE A 224 8.85 -10.61 -19.27
N ASP A 225 9.95 -10.46 -20.02
CA ASP A 225 10.04 -10.90 -21.43
C ASP A 225 9.84 -12.41 -21.52
N TYR A 226 10.46 -13.18 -20.62
CA TYR A 226 10.31 -14.63 -20.55
C TYR A 226 8.84 -15.07 -20.36
N LEU A 227 8.13 -14.47 -19.41
CA LEU A 227 6.72 -14.77 -19.16
C LEU A 227 5.82 -14.38 -20.33
N LEU A 228 6.08 -13.23 -20.94
CA LEU A 228 5.33 -12.76 -22.11
C LEU A 228 5.50 -13.72 -23.29
N GLU A 229 6.73 -14.09 -23.61
CA GLU A 229 7.05 -14.92 -24.78
C GLU A 229 6.67 -16.40 -24.60
N LYS A 230 6.84 -16.96 -23.40
CA LYS A 230 6.67 -18.39 -23.14
C LYS A 230 5.31 -18.78 -22.59
N ALA A 231 4.68 -17.86 -21.85
CA ALA A 231 3.43 -18.14 -21.15
C ALA A 231 2.28 -17.20 -21.53
N ASN A 232 2.52 -16.14 -22.33
CA ASN A 232 1.56 -15.08 -22.64
C ASN A 232 1.01 -14.40 -21.36
N VAL A 233 1.83 -14.31 -20.31
CA VAL A 233 1.48 -13.69 -19.03
C VAL A 233 2.12 -12.32 -18.92
N VAL A 234 1.32 -11.33 -18.58
CA VAL A 234 1.77 -9.96 -18.29
C VAL A 234 1.60 -9.67 -16.82
N GLY A 235 2.68 -9.28 -16.17
CA GLY A 235 2.68 -8.84 -14.78
C GLY A 235 3.53 -7.56 -14.62
N THR A 236 4.02 -7.27 -13.43
CA THR A 236 4.79 -6.05 -13.19
C THR A 236 6.20 -6.41 -12.69
N PRO A 237 7.26 -6.01 -13.45
CA PRO A 237 8.64 -6.15 -12.99
C PRO A 237 8.85 -5.47 -11.64
N GLY A 238 9.56 -6.13 -10.73
CA GLY A 238 9.75 -5.61 -9.38
C GLY A 238 10.58 -4.33 -9.34
N SER A 239 11.56 -4.18 -10.23
CA SER A 239 12.37 -2.95 -10.38
C SER A 239 11.52 -1.70 -10.66
N GLY A 240 10.30 -1.86 -11.22
CA GLY A 240 9.35 -0.76 -11.41
C GLY A 240 8.82 -0.16 -10.09
N PHE A 241 9.07 -0.82 -8.95
CA PHE A 241 8.73 -0.32 -7.61
C PHE A 241 9.92 0.25 -6.85
N GLY A 242 11.07 0.30 -7.47
CA GLY A 242 12.31 0.80 -6.91
C GLY A 242 13.41 -0.26 -6.83
N PRO A 243 14.66 0.13 -6.45
CA PRO A 243 15.81 -0.76 -6.48
C PRO A 243 15.68 -2.04 -5.64
N SER A 244 14.95 -1.98 -4.52
CA SER A 244 14.70 -3.15 -3.66
C SER A 244 13.74 -4.18 -4.29
N GLY A 245 13.08 -3.84 -5.39
CA GLY A 245 12.23 -4.75 -6.13
C GLY A 245 12.95 -5.53 -7.24
N GLU A 246 14.23 -5.24 -7.48
CA GLU A 246 14.99 -5.98 -8.48
C GLU A 246 15.13 -7.46 -8.10
N GLY A 247 14.99 -8.36 -9.09
CA GLY A 247 14.94 -9.80 -8.86
C GLY A 247 13.60 -10.31 -8.32
N TYR A 248 12.55 -9.47 -8.40
CA TYR A 248 11.17 -9.84 -8.05
C TYR A 248 10.19 -9.48 -9.16
N PHE A 249 8.98 -10.05 -9.05
CA PHE A 249 7.90 -9.84 -10.00
C PHE A 249 6.55 -9.85 -9.27
N ARG A 250 5.69 -8.85 -9.54
CA ARG A 250 4.36 -8.79 -8.94
C ARG A 250 3.31 -9.42 -9.83
N LEU A 251 2.59 -10.41 -9.30
CA LEU A 251 1.36 -10.94 -9.84
C LEU A 251 0.15 -10.36 -9.10
N THR A 252 -1.01 -10.33 -9.75
CA THR A 252 -2.25 -9.81 -9.17
C THR A 252 -3.39 -10.80 -9.32
N ALA A 253 -4.27 -10.81 -8.33
CA ALA A 253 -5.46 -11.67 -8.27
C ALA A 253 -6.72 -11.02 -8.87
N PHE A 254 -6.60 -9.89 -9.57
CA PHE A 254 -7.75 -9.12 -10.08
C PHE A 254 -8.33 -9.67 -11.39
N GLY A 255 -7.79 -10.74 -11.95
CA GLY A 255 -8.32 -11.41 -13.11
C GLY A 255 -9.59 -12.23 -12.83
N THR A 256 -10.14 -12.86 -13.88
CA THR A 256 -11.14 -13.90 -13.68
C THR A 256 -10.46 -15.19 -13.21
N TYR A 257 -11.20 -16.04 -12.49
CA TYR A 257 -10.65 -17.30 -11.99
C TYR A 257 -10.20 -18.23 -13.13
N GLU A 258 -10.92 -18.20 -14.26
CA GLU A 258 -10.60 -18.98 -15.46
C GLU A 258 -9.28 -18.56 -16.13
N ASN A 259 -8.89 -17.29 -15.96
CA ASN A 259 -7.65 -16.75 -16.50
C ASN A 259 -6.51 -16.72 -15.46
N THR A 260 -6.79 -17.21 -14.24
CA THR A 260 -5.80 -17.27 -13.17
C THR A 260 -5.20 -18.67 -13.08
#